data_78474e16259ca19100c206ee0f43f948
#
_entry.id   78474e16259ca19100c206ee0f43f948
#
_cell.length_a   1.000
_cell.length_b   1.000
_cell.length_c   1.000
_cell.angle_alpha   90.00
_cell.angle_beta   90.00
_cell.angle_gamma   90.00
#
_symmetry.space_group_name_H-M   'P 1'
#
loop_
_entity.id
_entity.type
_entity.pdbx_description
1 polymer ?
#
loop_
_entity_poly.entity_id
_entity_poly.type
_entity_poly.pdbx_seq_one_letter_code
_entity_poly.pdbx_strand_id
1 'polypeptide(L)'
;MDSTSKIPESWKEFLNPSQIEAIETINGPVLIMAGAGSGKTRVLTHRYAHLVRNQNIDVENILAITFTNKAAEEMKIRISELLNLKISPRWISTFHSLCVKILRVDGNKIGYNNNFTIYDQLDTVKVVRLCMSENGLDTKQYSPKKIRGHISNLKNEMRLPAEALQNAESFFDVKVAEIYSSYEKKLILANAMDFDDL
;
A
#
# COMPACT_ATOMS: atom_id res chain seq x y z
N MET A 1 -36.09 -5.20 1.75
CA MET A 1 -36.12 -3.84 1.20
C MET A 1 -35.26 -3.83 -0.04
N ASP A 2 -35.87 -3.57 -1.16
CA ASP A 2 -35.36 -3.76 -2.52
C ASP A 2 -34.08 -2.92 -2.77
N SER A 3 -32.91 -3.54 -2.68
CA SER A 3 -31.60 -2.90 -2.85
C SER A 3 -31.12 -2.91 -4.32
N THR A 4 -32.01 -3.20 -5.26
CA THR A 4 -31.70 -3.43 -6.67
C THR A 4 -32.11 -2.27 -7.61
N SER A 5 -32.36 -1.06 -7.11
CA SER A 5 -32.60 0.05 -8.02
C SER A 5 -31.26 0.45 -8.68
N LYS A 6 -31.18 0.28 -10.01
CA LYS A 6 -30.08 0.80 -10.83
C LYS A 6 -29.82 2.27 -10.50
N ILE A 7 -28.57 2.73 -10.62
CA ILE A 7 -28.29 4.16 -10.49
C ILE A 7 -29.16 4.88 -11.53
N PRO A 8 -29.94 5.91 -11.16
CA PRO A 8 -30.71 6.69 -12.11
C PRO A 8 -29.80 7.18 -13.23
N GLU A 9 -30.22 7.15 -14.48
CA GLU A 9 -29.39 7.62 -15.62
C GLU A 9 -29.04 9.13 -15.54
N SER A 10 -29.70 9.87 -14.67
CA SER A 10 -29.41 11.27 -14.38
C SER A 10 -27.95 11.56 -13.98
N TRP A 11 -27.19 10.58 -13.50
CA TRP A 11 -25.75 10.78 -13.24
C TRP A 11 -24.94 11.08 -14.51
N LYS A 12 -25.40 10.62 -15.67
CA LYS A 12 -24.77 10.88 -16.97
C LYS A 12 -24.84 12.35 -17.39
N GLU A 13 -25.84 13.08 -16.93
CA GLU A 13 -26.03 14.50 -17.26
C GLU A 13 -24.89 15.41 -16.78
N PHE A 14 -24.15 14.96 -15.76
CA PHE A 14 -23.04 15.71 -15.17
C PHE A 14 -21.66 15.24 -15.62
N LEU A 15 -21.59 14.36 -16.62
CA LEU A 15 -20.36 13.74 -17.11
C LEU A 15 -20.24 13.92 -18.62
N ASN A 16 -19.00 14.09 -19.08
CA ASN A 16 -18.73 14.12 -20.52
C ASN A 16 -18.66 12.70 -21.11
N PRO A 17 -18.73 12.57 -22.46
CA PRO A 17 -18.73 11.24 -23.12
C PRO A 17 -17.56 10.33 -22.73
N SER A 18 -16.33 10.86 -22.65
CA SER A 18 -15.16 10.07 -22.25
C SER A 18 -15.20 9.59 -20.79
N GLN A 19 -15.82 10.38 -19.89
CA GLN A 19 -16.04 9.98 -18.51
C GLN A 19 -17.09 8.86 -18.44
N ILE A 20 -18.16 8.95 -19.21
CA ILE A 20 -19.20 7.91 -19.29
C ILE A 20 -18.58 6.61 -19.83
N GLU A 21 -17.85 6.67 -20.94
CA GLU A 21 -17.14 5.53 -21.52
C GLU A 21 -16.24 4.85 -20.49
N ALA A 22 -15.42 5.63 -19.73
CA ALA A 22 -14.55 5.11 -18.69
C ALA A 22 -15.31 4.41 -17.55
N ILE A 23 -16.53 4.85 -17.24
CA ILE A 23 -17.37 4.25 -16.19
C ILE A 23 -18.02 2.95 -16.70
N GLU A 24 -18.48 2.92 -17.95
CA GLU A 24 -19.22 1.79 -18.53
C GLU A 24 -18.31 0.68 -19.08
N THR A 25 -17.05 0.97 -19.41
CA THR A 25 -16.09 -0.04 -19.85
C THR A 25 -15.65 -0.91 -18.68
N ILE A 26 -16.21 -2.10 -18.53
CA ILE A 26 -15.99 -3.00 -17.38
C ILE A 26 -15.00 -4.12 -17.66
N ASN A 27 -14.83 -4.52 -18.88
CA ASN A 27 -13.96 -5.64 -19.27
C ASN A 27 -12.56 -5.16 -19.69
N GLY A 28 -11.54 -5.85 -19.18
CA GLY A 28 -10.14 -5.58 -19.50
C GLY A 28 -9.53 -4.39 -18.78
N PRO A 29 -8.25 -4.13 -19.01
CA PRO A 29 -7.55 -3.00 -18.41
C PRO A 29 -7.98 -1.68 -19.04
N VAL A 30 -8.28 -0.68 -18.21
CA VAL A 30 -8.66 0.68 -18.63
C VAL A 30 -7.70 1.69 -18.05
N LEU A 31 -7.03 2.45 -18.91
CA LEU A 31 -6.18 3.57 -18.51
C LEU A 31 -6.92 4.89 -18.75
N ILE A 32 -7.10 5.70 -17.71
CA ILE A 32 -7.75 7.01 -17.79
C ILE A 32 -6.68 8.09 -17.62
N MET A 33 -6.36 8.80 -18.69
CA MET A 33 -5.46 9.94 -18.66
C MET A 33 -6.26 11.23 -18.44
N ALA A 34 -5.99 11.90 -17.33
CA ALA A 34 -6.80 13.04 -16.92
C ALA A 34 -5.96 14.09 -16.16
N GLY A 35 -6.06 15.35 -16.54
CA GLY A 35 -5.41 16.48 -15.90
C GLY A 35 -5.95 16.81 -14.50
N ALA A 36 -5.32 17.75 -13.80
CA ALA A 36 -5.84 18.26 -12.54
C ALA A 36 -7.23 18.91 -12.74
N GLY A 37 -8.15 18.67 -11.82
CA GLY A 37 -9.53 19.22 -11.92
C GLY A 37 -10.47 18.55 -12.93
N SER A 38 -10.01 17.59 -13.72
CA SER A 38 -10.82 16.90 -14.75
C SER A 38 -11.89 15.95 -14.21
N GLY A 39 -12.03 15.79 -12.90
CA GLY A 39 -13.03 14.91 -12.30
C GLY A 39 -12.62 13.46 -12.15
N LYS A 40 -11.30 13.11 -12.15
CA LYS A 40 -10.79 11.73 -11.97
C LYS A 40 -11.47 10.98 -10.82
N THR A 41 -11.53 11.60 -9.65
CA THR A 41 -12.16 10.96 -8.47
C THR A 41 -13.67 10.74 -8.70
N ARG A 42 -14.35 11.67 -9.39
CA ARG A 42 -15.76 11.51 -9.75
C ARG A 42 -15.94 10.29 -10.66
N VAL A 43 -15.12 10.13 -11.69
CA VAL A 43 -15.16 8.96 -12.58
C VAL A 43 -14.96 7.67 -11.81
N LEU A 44 -13.96 7.61 -10.92
CA LEU A 44 -13.68 6.41 -10.13
C LEU A 44 -14.83 6.06 -9.17
N THR A 45 -15.41 7.03 -8.49
CA THR A 45 -16.54 6.79 -7.57
C THR A 45 -17.80 6.35 -8.31
N HIS A 46 -18.09 6.95 -9.47
CA HIS A 46 -19.22 6.53 -10.30
C HIS A 46 -18.98 5.16 -10.94
N ARG A 47 -17.75 4.86 -11.38
CA ARG A 47 -17.39 3.53 -11.87
C ARG A 47 -17.60 2.46 -10.79
N TYR A 48 -17.15 2.72 -9.57
CA TYR A 48 -17.39 1.83 -8.43
C TYR A 48 -18.89 1.60 -8.21
N ALA A 49 -19.66 2.67 -8.17
CA ALA A 49 -21.12 2.60 -7.99
C ALA A 49 -21.81 1.87 -9.14
N HIS A 50 -21.36 2.08 -10.39
CA HIS A 50 -21.84 1.37 -11.57
C HIS A 50 -21.59 -0.14 -11.48
N LEU A 51 -20.37 -0.55 -11.06
CA LEU A 51 -20.04 -1.97 -10.85
C LEU A 51 -20.98 -2.63 -9.84
N VAL A 52 -21.26 -1.95 -8.73
CA VAL A 52 -22.14 -2.49 -7.69
C VAL A 52 -23.60 -2.57 -8.16
N ARG A 53 -24.17 -1.46 -8.66
CA ARG A 53 -25.61 -1.39 -8.93
C ARG A 53 -26.04 -1.90 -10.30
N ASN A 54 -25.21 -1.66 -11.31
CA ASN A 54 -25.58 -2.01 -12.69
C ASN A 54 -25.03 -3.37 -13.10
N GLN A 55 -23.90 -3.79 -12.51
CA GLN A 55 -23.25 -5.06 -12.79
C GLN A 55 -23.46 -6.11 -11.70
N ASN A 56 -24.14 -5.75 -10.60
CA ASN A 56 -24.38 -6.61 -9.43
C ASN A 56 -23.11 -7.20 -8.81
N ILE A 57 -22.00 -6.46 -8.85
CA ILE A 57 -20.76 -6.88 -8.20
C ILE A 57 -20.83 -6.48 -6.73
N ASP A 58 -20.58 -7.45 -5.85
CA ASP A 58 -20.54 -7.20 -4.41
C ASP A 58 -19.43 -6.20 -4.05
N VAL A 59 -19.72 -5.28 -3.14
CA VAL A 59 -18.75 -4.30 -2.62
C VAL A 59 -17.50 -4.95 -2.04
N GLU A 60 -17.61 -6.15 -1.51
CA GLU A 60 -16.48 -6.93 -0.98
C GLU A 60 -15.56 -7.49 -2.08
N ASN A 61 -16.00 -7.51 -3.32
CA ASN A 61 -15.23 -7.98 -4.47
C ASN A 61 -14.59 -6.83 -5.29
N ILE A 62 -14.70 -5.59 -4.81
CA ILE A 62 -14.12 -4.42 -5.48
C ILE A 62 -13.02 -3.81 -4.61
N LEU A 63 -11.80 -3.83 -5.12
CA LEU A 63 -10.67 -3.16 -4.54
C LEU A 63 -10.47 -1.78 -5.18
N ALA A 64 -10.46 -0.72 -4.36
CA ALA A 64 -10.10 0.62 -4.79
C ALA A 64 -8.93 1.16 -3.97
N ILE A 65 -7.86 1.58 -4.66
CA ILE A 65 -6.63 2.01 -4.01
C ILE A 65 -6.35 3.47 -4.32
N THR A 66 -5.94 4.20 -3.29
CA THR A 66 -5.49 5.60 -3.39
C THR A 66 -4.08 5.74 -2.81
N PHE A 67 -3.46 6.88 -3.08
CA PHE A 67 -2.13 7.15 -2.53
C PHE A 67 -2.16 7.65 -1.08
N THR A 68 -3.18 8.42 -0.69
CA THR A 68 -3.27 9.02 0.65
C THR A 68 -4.49 8.53 1.42
N ASN A 69 -4.37 8.45 2.74
CA ASN A 69 -5.50 8.10 3.62
C ASN A 69 -6.67 9.09 3.49
N LYS A 70 -6.37 10.38 3.30
CA LYS A 70 -7.40 11.40 3.06
C LYS A 70 -8.20 11.11 1.78
N ALA A 71 -7.51 10.78 0.67
CA ALA A 71 -8.19 10.44 -0.58
C ALA A 71 -9.00 9.13 -0.46
N ALA A 72 -8.49 8.13 0.28
CA ALA A 72 -9.24 6.91 0.55
C ALA A 72 -10.52 7.19 1.33
N GLU A 73 -10.45 8.03 2.36
CA GLU A 73 -11.61 8.38 3.18
C GLU A 73 -12.64 9.20 2.39
N GLU A 74 -12.21 10.19 1.62
CA GLU A 74 -13.10 10.94 0.72
C GLU A 74 -13.79 10.03 -0.30
N MET A 75 -13.06 9.04 -0.85
CA MET A 75 -13.61 8.08 -1.79
C MET A 75 -14.67 7.19 -1.13
N LYS A 76 -14.40 6.70 0.09
CA LYS A 76 -15.37 5.92 0.87
C LYS A 76 -16.67 6.69 1.13
N ILE A 77 -16.56 7.93 1.58
CA ILE A 77 -17.71 8.79 1.86
C ILE A 77 -18.56 8.95 0.59
N ARG A 78 -17.95 9.35 -0.51
CA ARG A 78 -18.66 9.57 -1.79
C ARG A 78 -19.31 8.30 -2.33
N ILE A 79 -18.64 7.14 -2.23
CA ILE A 79 -19.20 5.86 -2.67
C ILE A 79 -20.35 5.45 -1.76
N SER A 80 -20.20 5.62 -0.44
CA SER A 80 -21.27 5.30 0.51
C SER A 80 -22.51 6.15 0.28
N GLU A 81 -22.35 7.45 -0.03
CA GLU A 81 -23.45 8.35 -0.40
C GLU A 81 -24.12 7.91 -1.71
N LEU A 82 -23.33 7.65 -2.77
CA LEU A 82 -23.85 7.23 -4.08
C LEU A 82 -24.63 5.91 -4.00
N LEU A 83 -24.19 4.99 -3.14
CA LEU A 83 -24.80 3.68 -2.98
C LEU A 83 -25.81 3.61 -1.83
N ASN A 84 -25.94 4.68 -1.04
CA ASN A 84 -26.75 4.70 0.19
C ASN A 84 -26.39 3.55 1.14
N LEU A 85 -25.08 3.34 1.36
CA LEU A 85 -24.59 2.26 2.21
C LEU A 85 -24.60 2.68 3.68
N LYS A 86 -25.04 1.76 4.55
CA LYS A 86 -24.96 1.95 6.02
C LYS A 86 -23.55 1.67 6.56
N ILE A 87 -22.75 0.86 5.85
CA ILE A 87 -21.40 0.46 6.23
C ILE A 87 -20.48 0.82 5.09
N SER A 88 -19.35 1.43 5.43
CA SER A 88 -18.34 1.85 4.46
C SER A 88 -17.64 0.64 3.81
N PRO A 89 -17.37 0.66 2.49
CA PRO A 89 -16.68 -0.44 1.82
C PRO A 89 -15.30 -0.72 2.43
N ARG A 90 -15.04 -1.98 2.74
CA ARG A 90 -13.80 -2.43 3.42
C ARG A 90 -12.55 -2.28 2.57
N TRP A 91 -12.66 -2.50 1.26
CA TRP A 91 -11.54 -2.61 0.33
C TRP A 91 -11.21 -1.30 -0.40
N ILE A 92 -11.57 -0.15 0.21
CA ILE A 92 -11.11 1.17 -0.23
C ILE A 92 -10.03 1.63 0.75
N SER A 93 -8.78 1.74 0.29
CA SER A 93 -7.65 2.06 1.17
C SER A 93 -6.41 2.53 0.40
N THR A 94 -5.34 2.88 1.10
CA THR A 94 -4.01 3.06 0.49
C THR A 94 -3.34 1.70 0.27
N PHE A 95 -2.28 1.66 -0.56
CA PHE A 95 -1.47 0.45 -0.76
C PHE A 95 -0.97 -0.13 0.57
N HIS A 96 -0.31 0.68 1.40
CA HIS A 96 0.18 0.22 2.69
C HIS A 96 -0.94 -0.32 3.59
N SER A 97 -2.08 0.36 3.67
CA SER A 97 -3.22 -0.11 4.46
C SER A 97 -3.79 -1.43 3.94
N LEU A 98 -3.76 -1.65 2.62
CA LEU A 98 -4.15 -2.92 2.02
C LEU A 98 -3.16 -4.02 2.40
N CYS A 99 -1.85 -3.76 2.24
CA CYS A 99 -0.79 -4.73 2.58
C CYS A 99 -0.87 -5.13 4.05
N VAL A 100 -1.07 -4.16 4.96
CA VAL A 100 -1.30 -4.46 6.40
C VAL A 100 -2.49 -5.40 6.59
N LYS A 101 -3.62 -5.17 5.91
CA LYS A 101 -4.80 -6.05 6.02
C LYS A 101 -4.49 -7.47 5.55
N ILE A 102 -3.77 -7.62 4.43
CA ILE A 102 -3.36 -8.93 3.90
C ILE A 102 -2.42 -9.61 4.91
N LEU A 103 -1.39 -8.90 5.38
CA LEU A 103 -0.40 -9.45 6.30
C LEU A 103 -0.98 -9.77 7.70
N ARG A 104 -2.04 -9.07 8.14
CA ARG A 104 -2.78 -9.45 9.36
C ARG A 104 -3.47 -10.80 9.24
N VAL A 105 -3.78 -11.26 8.03
CA VAL A 105 -4.39 -12.57 7.78
C VAL A 105 -3.31 -13.62 7.52
N ASP A 106 -2.35 -13.32 6.66
CA ASP A 106 -1.40 -14.28 6.10
C ASP A 106 0.04 -14.18 6.65
N GLY A 107 0.33 -13.20 7.52
CA GLY A 107 1.68 -12.93 8.04
C GLY A 107 2.33 -14.13 8.75
N ASN A 108 1.53 -15.03 9.29
CA ASN A 108 2.03 -16.27 9.91
C ASN A 108 2.76 -17.20 8.92
N LYS A 109 2.44 -17.12 7.63
CA LYS A 109 3.10 -17.88 6.57
C LYS A 109 4.54 -17.44 6.31
N ILE A 110 4.87 -16.21 6.72
CA ILE A 110 6.20 -15.60 6.58
C ILE A 110 6.89 -15.31 7.92
N GLY A 111 6.39 -15.91 9.01
CA GLY A 111 7.03 -15.86 10.33
C GLY A 111 6.60 -14.72 11.25
N TYR A 112 5.56 -13.97 10.90
CA TYR A 112 5.02 -12.90 11.73
C TYR A 112 3.68 -13.28 12.37
N ASN A 113 3.46 -12.85 13.61
CA ASN A 113 2.14 -12.97 14.24
C ASN A 113 1.20 -11.88 13.72
N ASN A 114 -0.10 -12.14 13.74
CA ASN A 114 -1.12 -11.23 13.22
C ASN A 114 -1.16 -9.85 13.89
N ASN A 115 -0.57 -9.71 15.07
CA ASN A 115 -0.49 -8.46 15.84
C ASN A 115 0.86 -7.74 15.70
N PHE A 116 1.60 -7.97 14.59
CA PHE A 116 2.89 -7.30 14.37
C PHE A 116 2.79 -5.78 14.47
N THR A 117 3.88 -5.14 14.88
CA THR A 117 4.01 -3.69 14.94
C THR A 117 4.59 -3.15 13.63
N ILE A 118 4.17 -1.98 13.20
CA ILE A 118 4.78 -1.28 12.06
C ILE A 118 5.72 -0.22 12.63
N TYR A 119 7.01 -0.35 12.33
CA TYR A 119 8.04 0.58 12.74
C TYR A 119 8.06 1.79 11.78
N ASP A 120 8.08 2.96 12.36
CA ASP A 120 8.27 4.19 11.62
C ASP A 120 9.74 4.44 11.28
N GLN A 121 10.00 5.56 10.61
CA GLN A 121 11.35 5.93 10.20
C GLN A 121 12.31 6.16 11.38
N LEU A 122 11.80 6.61 12.53
CA LEU A 122 12.62 6.84 13.74
C LEU A 122 12.96 5.51 14.40
N ASP A 123 12.01 4.60 14.45
CA ASP A 123 12.21 3.27 15.04
C ASP A 123 13.19 2.45 14.19
N THR A 124 13.03 2.44 12.87
CA THR A 124 13.96 1.75 11.96
C THR A 124 15.40 2.26 12.09
N VAL A 125 15.60 3.59 12.20
CA VAL A 125 16.93 4.18 12.41
C VAL A 125 17.54 3.76 13.76
N LYS A 126 16.72 3.62 14.83
CA LYS A 126 17.20 3.13 16.13
C LYS A 126 17.69 1.68 16.03
N VAL A 127 16.90 0.81 15.37
CA VAL A 127 17.28 -0.59 15.16
C VAL A 127 18.56 -0.69 14.32
N VAL A 128 18.66 0.05 13.22
CA VAL A 128 19.87 0.10 12.38
C VAL A 128 21.08 0.54 13.21
N ARG A 129 20.96 1.56 14.04
CA ARG A 129 22.05 2.03 14.92
C ARG A 129 22.52 0.92 15.86
N LEU A 130 21.60 0.16 16.43
CA LEU A 130 21.93 -0.99 17.29
C LEU A 130 22.68 -2.07 16.48
N CYS A 131 22.19 -2.42 15.29
CA CYS A 131 22.86 -3.38 14.41
C CYS A 131 24.25 -2.92 13.99
N MET A 132 24.45 -1.61 13.72
CA MET A 132 25.75 -1.04 13.41
C MET A 132 26.76 -1.26 14.58
N SER A 133 26.33 -0.97 15.80
CA SER A 133 27.16 -1.15 17.00
C SER A 133 27.54 -2.62 17.18
N GLU A 134 26.62 -3.55 16.99
CA GLU A 134 26.86 -4.99 17.12
C GLU A 134 27.78 -5.54 16.03
N ASN A 135 27.76 -4.96 14.83
CA ASN A 135 28.62 -5.35 13.70
C ASN A 135 29.92 -4.52 13.61
N GLY A 136 30.23 -3.74 14.65
CA GLY A 136 31.49 -2.98 14.73
C GLY A 136 31.60 -1.82 13.75
N LEU A 137 30.48 -1.28 13.25
CA LEU A 137 30.50 -0.11 12.38
C LEU A 137 30.27 1.18 13.18
N ASP A 138 31.25 2.09 13.12
CA ASP A 138 31.21 3.35 13.86
C ASP A 138 30.13 4.29 13.32
N THR A 139 29.19 4.66 14.19
CA THR A 139 28.12 5.61 13.86
C THR A 139 28.57 7.05 13.65
N LYS A 140 29.81 7.40 14.07
CA LYS A 140 30.43 8.71 13.79
C LYS A 140 30.94 8.77 12.37
N GLN A 141 31.44 7.64 11.82
CA GLN A 141 31.94 7.56 10.47
C GLN A 141 30.81 7.31 9.45
N TYR A 142 29.82 6.50 9.83
CA TYR A 142 28.73 6.11 8.96
C TYR A 142 27.39 6.50 9.58
N SER A 143 26.58 7.28 8.86
CA SER A 143 25.26 7.70 9.34
C SER A 143 24.27 6.54 9.35
N PRO A 144 23.60 6.24 10.48
CA PRO A 144 22.55 5.22 10.52
C PRO A 144 21.42 5.47 9.51
N LYS A 145 21.09 6.74 9.22
CA LYS A 145 20.10 7.10 8.20
C LYS A 145 20.54 6.70 6.79
N LYS A 146 21.85 6.83 6.47
CA LYS A 146 22.38 6.39 5.17
C LYS A 146 22.34 4.86 5.06
N ILE A 147 22.79 4.14 6.09
CA ILE A 147 22.71 2.67 6.12
C ILE A 147 21.26 2.20 5.96
N ARG A 148 20.32 2.80 6.70
CA ARG A 148 18.87 2.52 6.54
C ARG A 148 18.40 2.77 5.09
N GLY A 149 18.87 3.84 4.45
CA GLY A 149 18.55 4.14 3.05
C GLY A 149 19.06 3.07 2.09
N HIS A 150 20.27 2.53 2.30
CA HIS A 150 20.78 1.41 1.50
C HIS A 150 19.95 0.14 1.70
N ILE A 151 19.58 -0.18 2.95
CA ILE A 151 18.70 -1.32 3.25
C ILE A 151 17.34 -1.14 2.56
N SER A 152 16.75 0.05 2.64
CA SER A 152 15.49 0.38 1.97
C SER A 152 15.58 0.18 0.45
N ASN A 153 16.67 0.60 -0.19
CA ASN A 153 16.88 0.37 -1.62
C ASN A 153 16.96 -1.13 -1.95
N LEU A 154 17.70 -1.91 -1.15
CA LEU A 154 17.79 -3.37 -1.33
C LEU A 154 16.42 -4.04 -1.19
N LYS A 155 15.62 -3.65 -0.18
CA LYS A 155 14.24 -4.14 -0.02
C LYS A 155 13.36 -3.79 -1.23
N ASN A 156 13.41 -2.54 -1.69
CA ASN A 156 12.65 -2.08 -2.87
C ASN A 156 13.05 -2.81 -4.17
N GLU A 157 14.31 -3.27 -4.26
CA GLU A 157 14.79 -4.11 -5.36
C GLU A 157 14.51 -5.61 -5.13
N MET A 158 13.78 -5.96 -4.06
CA MET A 158 13.48 -7.35 -3.65
C MET A 158 14.74 -8.20 -3.41
N ARG A 159 15.86 -7.56 -3.03
CA ARG A 159 17.12 -8.24 -2.73
C ARG A 159 17.17 -8.63 -1.27
N LEU A 160 17.35 -9.91 -1.01
CA LEU A 160 17.53 -10.45 0.34
C LEU A 160 18.95 -10.17 0.88
N PRO A 161 19.16 -10.18 2.22
CA PRO A 161 20.48 -9.94 2.81
C PRO A 161 21.59 -10.83 2.27
N ALA A 162 21.29 -12.11 1.99
CA ALA A 162 22.25 -13.05 1.43
C ALA A 162 22.68 -12.69 0.00
N GLU A 163 21.73 -12.23 -0.82
CA GLU A 163 22.01 -11.77 -2.18
C GLU A 163 22.81 -10.46 -2.18
N ALA A 164 22.46 -9.55 -1.24
CA ALA A 164 23.21 -8.31 -1.06
C ALA A 164 24.67 -8.59 -0.69
N LEU A 165 24.94 -9.61 0.16
CA LEU A 165 26.28 -10.02 0.54
C LEU A 165 27.05 -10.65 -0.63
N GLN A 166 26.40 -11.50 -1.43
CA GLN A 166 27.01 -12.14 -2.60
C GLN A 166 27.42 -11.15 -3.69
N ASN A 167 26.65 -10.07 -3.84
CA ASN A 167 26.86 -9.04 -4.85
C ASN A 167 27.62 -7.80 -4.31
N ALA A 168 28.19 -7.89 -3.11
CA ALA A 168 28.94 -6.80 -2.50
C ALA A 168 30.28 -6.58 -3.22
N GLU A 169 30.50 -5.38 -3.75
CA GLU A 169 31.71 -5.02 -4.50
C GLU A 169 32.73 -4.25 -3.64
N SER A 170 32.28 -3.72 -2.49
CA SER A 170 33.12 -2.94 -1.59
C SER A 170 33.00 -3.41 -0.14
N PHE A 171 33.98 -3.04 0.69
CA PHE A 171 33.90 -3.26 2.15
C PHE A 171 32.62 -2.62 2.74
N PHE A 172 32.22 -1.48 2.23
CA PHE A 172 30.99 -0.81 2.67
C PHE A 172 29.75 -1.65 2.34
N ASP A 173 29.66 -2.22 1.15
CA ASP A 173 28.52 -3.06 0.73
C ASP A 173 28.42 -4.32 1.58
N VAL A 174 29.57 -4.94 1.88
CA VAL A 174 29.63 -6.10 2.81
C VAL A 174 29.04 -5.70 4.17
N LYS A 175 29.48 -4.55 4.72
CA LYS A 175 28.97 -4.07 6.01
C LYS A 175 27.49 -3.74 5.98
N VAL A 176 26.99 -3.14 4.91
CA VAL A 176 25.54 -2.90 4.73
C VAL A 176 24.76 -4.21 4.72
N ALA A 177 25.25 -5.24 4.00
CA ALA A 177 24.59 -6.54 3.94
C ALA A 177 24.59 -7.28 5.29
N GLU A 178 25.71 -7.22 6.07
CA GLU A 178 25.78 -7.76 7.42
C GLU A 178 24.78 -7.08 8.37
N ILE A 179 24.71 -5.74 8.31
CA ILE A 179 23.76 -4.95 9.11
C ILE A 179 22.33 -5.25 8.68
N TYR A 180 22.07 -5.38 7.38
CA TYR A 180 20.76 -5.74 6.86
C TYR A 180 20.32 -7.13 7.39
N SER A 181 21.19 -8.12 7.38
CA SER A 181 20.89 -9.44 7.97
C SER A 181 20.56 -9.36 9.46
N SER A 182 21.30 -8.56 10.22
CA SER A 182 21.04 -8.33 11.66
C SER A 182 19.73 -7.56 11.89
N TYR A 183 19.44 -6.62 11.02
CA TYR A 183 18.21 -5.81 11.04
C TYR A 183 16.96 -6.66 10.84
N GLU A 184 16.93 -7.50 9.80
CA GLU A 184 15.81 -8.42 9.54
C GLU A 184 15.54 -9.36 10.71
N LYS A 185 16.61 -9.95 11.28
CA LYS A 185 16.48 -10.80 12.46
C LYS A 185 15.84 -10.08 13.64
N LYS A 186 16.21 -8.81 13.86
CA LYS A 186 15.64 -8.00 14.96
C LYS A 186 14.17 -7.65 14.71
N LEU A 187 13.80 -7.35 13.47
CA LEU A 187 12.39 -7.11 13.12
C LEU A 187 11.54 -8.37 13.38
N ILE A 188 11.99 -9.53 12.92
CA ILE A 188 11.29 -10.81 13.15
C ILE A 188 11.15 -11.11 14.65
N LEU A 189 12.25 -10.98 15.41
CA LEU A 189 12.23 -11.20 16.87
C LEU A 189 11.31 -10.25 17.62
N ALA A 190 11.21 -9.01 17.15
CA ALA A 190 10.32 -8.01 17.73
C ALA A 190 8.87 -8.13 17.23
N ASN A 191 8.58 -9.08 16.34
CA ASN A 191 7.32 -9.16 15.59
C ASN A 191 6.95 -7.79 15.01
N ALA A 192 7.88 -7.17 14.28
CA ALA A 192 7.75 -5.85 13.69
C ALA A 192 8.11 -5.89 12.20
N MET A 193 7.44 -5.06 11.41
CA MET A 193 7.72 -4.79 10.01
C MET A 193 8.00 -3.30 9.84
N ASP A 194 8.83 -2.93 8.88
CA ASP A 194 8.94 -1.54 8.45
C ASP A 194 8.03 -1.25 7.23
N PHE A 195 8.05 -0.01 6.74
CA PHE A 195 7.24 0.35 5.57
C PHE A 195 7.70 -0.31 4.27
N ASP A 196 8.99 -0.69 4.19
CA ASP A 196 9.54 -1.35 3.00
C ASP A 196 9.17 -2.87 2.97
N ASP A 197 8.69 -3.42 4.10
CA ASP A 197 8.19 -4.81 4.21
C ASP A 197 6.73 -4.95 3.74
N LEU A 198 5.99 -3.86 3.67
CA LEU A 198 4.58 -3.83 3.29
C LEU A 198 4.39 -3.78 1.78
#